data_a98ef92b09e9468ed9b88e0f350471fc
#
_entry.id   a98ef92b09e9468ed9b88e0f350471fc
#
_cell.length_a   1.000
_cell.length_b   1.000
_cell.length_c   1.000
_cell.angle_alpha   90.00
_cell.angle_beta   90.00
_cell.angle_gamma   90.00
#
_symmetry.space_group_name_H-M   'P 1'
#
loop_
_entity.id
_entity.type
_entity.pdbx_description
1 polymer ?
#
loop_
_entity_poly.entity_id
_entity_poly.type
_entity_poly.pdbx_seq_one_letter_code
_entity_poly.pdbx_strand_id
1 'polypeptide(L)'
;MPTIYNNGTTAANTDVVNSAYGAIDRIYKSDIRAALAFNSLNGFNKGAVENGRILEEMFIEMATPYNFERGSTTKYFTAEDAKIHTKYYGTWNERQTSKEWYNYKIREMLDSGKSVDEVAQQIVVSVASGDEDLIYNDLKGLLLNAKAAMTPFAMNSTPATLEDLLLTIRNAVSHFKFANADYCAYKSKTPTENIRVIISSYLINQIDVVKLANTLNIDRAEIRNLFWEVDTTDNVVYIVDVNAIGYFEKNFDAYTEVRRPLRKMISYLDHDVLYYYCDFFKATYITYTPE
;
A
#
# COMPACT_ATOMS: atom_id res chain seq x y z
N MET A 1 -39.26 19.76 7.92
CA MET A 1 -38.14 20.14 7.04
C MET A 1 -38.21 21.61 6.77
N PRO A 2 -37.18 22.43 7.02
CA PRO A 2 -37.18 23.79 6.51
C PRO A 2 -37.02 23.70 4.99
N THR A 3 -38.03 24.03 4.26
CA THR A 3 -38.00 24.18 2.81
C THR A 3 -37.06 25.33 2.46
N ILE A 4 -35.88 25.01 1.92
CA ILE A 4 -34.86 25.97 1.48
C ILE A 4 -35.38 26.92 0.39
N TYR A 5 -36.58 26.64 -0.14
CA TYR A 5 -37.27 27.42 -1.18
C TYR A 5 -38.35 28.39 -0.69
N ASN A 6 -38.48 28.62 0.57
CA ASN A 6 -39.45 29.62 1.00
C ASN A 6 -38.89 31.02 0.78
N ASN A 7 -39.35 31.72 -0.22
CA ASN A 7 -39.28 33.16 -0.50
C ASN A 7 -38.41 34.04 0.44
N GLY A 8 -37.50 33.40 1.15
CA GLY A 8 -36.53 34.05 1.99
C GLY A 8 -35.55 34.82 1.15
N THR A 9 -35.27 36.00 1.55
CA THR A 9 -34.25 36.87 1.02
C THR A 9 -32.95 36.10 0.75
N THR A 10 -32.21 36.47 -0.26
CA THR A 10 -30.91 35.90 -0.65
C THR A 10 -29.95 35.70 0.52
N ALA A 11 -30.11 36.47 1.61
CA ALA A 11 -29.32 36.34 2.84
C ALA A 11 -29.60 35.08 3.63
N ALA A 12 -30.86 34.70 3.87
CA ALA A 12 -31.21 33.49 4.62
C ALA A 12 -30.71 32.20 3.93
N ASN A 13 -30.76 32.17 2.60
CA ASN A 13 -30.23 31.03 1.83
C ASN A 13 -28.68 30.95 1.89
N THR A 14 -28.01 32.10 2.04
CA THR A 14 -26.55 32.15 2.17
C THR A 14 -26.10 31.65 3.54
N ASP A 15 -26.85 31.91 4.61
CA ASP A 15 -26.51 31.47 5.96
C ASP A 15 -26.65 29.96 6.13
N VAL A 16 -27.64 29.33 5.51
CA VAL A 16 -27.81 27.87 5.50
C VAL A 16 -26.63 27.17 4.79
N VAL A 17 -26.22 27.71 3.63
CA VAL A 17 -25.09 27.15 2.88
C VAL A 17 -23.77 27.35 3.63
N ASN A 18 -23.56 28.52 4.27
CA ASN A 18 -22.36 28.79 5.07
C ASN A 18 -22.30 27.87 6.30
N SER A 19 -23.42 27.61 6.94
CA SER A 19 -23.56 26.66 8.05
C SER A 19 -23.21 25.21 7.61
N ALA A 20 -23.72 24.80 6.43
CA ALA A 20 -23.40 23.51 5.85
C ALA A 20 -21.89 23.38 5.53
N TYR A 21 -21.24 24.41 5.02
CA TYR A 21 -19.80 24.37 4.74
C TYR A 21 -18.96 24.13 6.00
N GLY A 22 -19.28 24.77 7.12
CA GLY A 22 -18.56 24.55 8.37
C GLY A 22 -18.74 23.13 8.94
N ALA A 23 -19.91 22.52 8.74
CA ALA A 23 -20.16 21.14 9.12
C ALA A 23 -19.43 20.16 8.19
N ILE A 24 -19.48 20.38 6.88
CA ILE A 24 -18.77 19.58 5.88
C ILE A 24 -17.26 19.60 6.14
N ASP A 25 -16.65 20.77 6.41
CA ASP A 25 -15.21 20.88 6.69
C ASP A 25 -14.80 20.05 7.92
N ARG A 26 -15.60 20.09 9.00
CA ARG A 26 -15.32 19.29 10.20
C ARG A 26 -15.36 17.79 9.92
N ILE A 27 -16.42 17.32 9.26
CA ILE A 27 -16.59 15.90 8.94
C ILE A 27 -15.51 15.45 7.96
N TYR A 28 -15.20 16.24 6.96
CA TYR A 28 -14.13 15.98 6.01
C TYR A 28 -12.79 15.74 6.72
N LYS A 29 -12.39 16.63 7.62
CA LYS A 29 -11.13 16.52 8.38
C LYS A 29 -11.09 15.30 9.31
N SER A 30 -12.25 14.91 9.89
CA SER A 30 -12.31 13.77 10.82
C SER A 30 -12.28 12.43 10.10
N ASP A 31 -12.97 12.32 8.97
CA ASP A 31 -13.31 11.03 8.39
C ASP A 31 -12.40 10.64 7.21
N ILE A 32 -11.66 11.60 6.64
CA ILE A 32 -10.84 11.36 5.44
C ILE A 32 -9.78 10.27 5.66
N ARG A 33 -9.14 10.24 6.84
CA ARG A 33 -8.14 9.21 7.16
C ARG A 33 -8.72 7.81 7.24
N ALA A 34 -9.95 7.68 7.74
CA ALA A 34 -10.61 6.38 7.83
C ALA A 34 -10.99 5.86 6.44
N ALA A 35 -11.34 6.77 5.50
CA ALA A 35 -11.68 6.41 4.13
C ALA A 35 -10.45 5.95 3.31
N LEU A 36 -9.24 6.46 3.63
CA LEU A 36 -7.99 6.07 2.98
C LEU A 36 -7.50 4.65 3.32
N ALA A 37 -8.18 3.94 4.21
CA ALA A 37 -7.77 2.59 4.64
C ALA A 37 -8.10 1.47 3.64
N PHE A 38 -8.61 1.77 2.44
CA PHE A 38 -9.23 0.80 1.54
C PHE A 38 -8.41 0.47 0.27
N ASN A 39 -7.11 0.21 0.40
CA ASN A 39 -6.26 -0.16 -0.74
C ASN A 39 -5.81 -1.62 -0.62
N SER A 40 -5.87 -2.42 -1.70
CA SER A 40 -5.39 -3.81 -1.73
C SER A 40 -3.90 -3.94 -1.41
N LEU A 41 -3.11 -2.89 -1.66
CA LEU A 41 -1.68 -2.78 -1.34
C LEU A 41 -1.41 -1.99 -0.05
N ASN A 42 -2.45 -1.65 0.74
CA ASN A 42 -2.31 -0.87 1.97
C ASN A 42 -1.38 -1.52 3.01
N GLY A 43 -1.18 -2.82 2.95
CA GLY A 43 -0.21 -3.49 3.81
C GLY A 43 1.25 -3.07 3.59
N PHE A 44 1.55 -2.29 2.55
CA PHE A 44 2.84 -1.63 2.35
C PHE A 44 2.94 -0.27 3.03
N ASN A 45 1.87 0.25 3.62
CA ASN A 45 1.91 1.47 4.43
C ASN A 45 2.72 1.23 5.71
N LYS A 46 3.78 1.99 5.90
CA LYS A 46 4.64 1.94 7.10
C LYS A 46 4.30 3.03 8.12
N GLY A 47 3.26 3.80 7.84
CA GLY A 47 2.76 4.84 8.72
C GLY A 47 3.29 6.24 8.41
N ALA A 48 3.01 7.15 9.33
CA ALA A 48 3.38 8.56 9.21
C ALA A 48 4.76 8.82 9.83
N VAL A 49 5.53 9.70 9.18
CA VAL A 49 6.85 10.14 9.65
C VAL A 49 6.80 11.62 9.96
N GLU A 50 7.48 12.04 11.03
CA GLU A 50 7.62 13.46 11.37
C GLU A 50 8.41 14.23 10.32
N ASN A 51 8.08 15.51 10.15
CA ASN A 51 8.75 16.41 9.24
C ASN A 51 10.26 16.43 9.40
N GLY A 52 10.98 16.46 8.28
CA GLY A 52 12.43 16.66 8.25
C GLY A 52 13.26 15.40 8.44
N ARG A 53 12.67 14.21 8.60
CA ARG A 53 13.43 12.97 8.72
C ARG A 53 13.79 12.38 7.34
N ILE A 54 15.06 12.02 7.19
CA ILE A 54 15.51 11.05 6.19
C ILE A 54 15.17 9.68 6.76
N LEU A 55 14.56 8.84 5.95
CA LEU A 55 14.29 7.46 6.34
C LEU A 55 15.55 6.63 6.20
N GLU A 56 15.85 5.88 7.25
CA GLU A 56 16.99 5.00 7.34
C GLU A 56 16.52 3.57 7.56
N GLU A 57 16.83 2.70 6.61
CA GLU A 57 16.68 1.25 6.78
C GLU A 57 18.02 0.64 7.15
N MET A 58 18.06 -0.03 8.29
CA MET A 58 19.25 -0.67 8.83
C MET A 58 19.10 -2.19 8.80
N PHE A 59 20.11 -2.86 8.29
CA PHE A 59 20.20 -4.31 8.29
C PHE A 59 21.48 -4.78 8.98
N ILE A 60 21.33 -5.72 9.90
CA ILE A 60 22.44 -6.36 10.60
C ILE A 60 22.57 -7.76 10.05
N GLU A 61 23.75 -8.10 9.53
CA GLU A 61 24.01 -9.46 9.02
C GLU A 61 23.85 -10.53 10.12
N MET A 62 23.38 -11.69 9.70
CA MET A 62 23.26 -12.83 10.60
C MET A 62 24.65 -13.30 11.03
N ALA A 63 24.83 -13.51 12.34
CA ALA A 63 26.08 -14.09 12.87
C ALA A 63 26.37 -15.45 12.23
N THR A 64 27.64 -15.69 11.92
CA THR A 64 28.09 -16.97 11.40
C THR A 64 28.34 -17.93 12.56
N PRO A 65 27.54 -19.00 12.74
CA PRO A 65 27.78 -19.98 13.78
C PRO A 65 29.02 -20.81 13.45
N TYR A 66 29.81 -21.09 14.45
CA TYR A 66 30.91 -22.07 14.34
C TYR A 66 30.79 -23.16 15.41
N ASN A 67 31.35 -24.33 15.10
CA ASN A 67 31.33 -25.44 16.03
C ASN A 67 32.26 -25.15 17.20
N PHE A 68 31.72 -25.26 18.41
CA PHE A 68 32.47 -25.10 19.64
C PHE A 68 33.01 -26.45 20.09
N GLU A 69 34.35 -26.54 20.28
CA GLU A 69 35.00 -27.67 20.89
C GLU A 69 35.36 -27.33 22.34
N ARG A 70 34.79 -28.05 23.29
CA ARG A 70 35.18 -27.95 24.71
C ARG A 70 36.65 -28.28 24.89
N GLY A 71 37.41 -27.39 25.51
CA GLY A 71 38.84 -27.58 25.73
C GLY A 71 39.79 -26.93 24.72
N SER A 72 39.23 -26.36 23.61
CA SER A 72 40.03 -25.58 22.68
C SER A 72 40.16 -24.15 23.18
N THR A 73 41.36 -23.71 23.52
CA THR A 73 41.67 -22.36 24.02
C THR A 73 41.64 -21.31 22.94
N THR A 74 41.70 -21.70 21.66
CA THR A 74 41.79 -20.78 20.53
C THR A 74 40.41 -20.28 20.03
N LYS A 75 39.32 -20.94 20.39
CA LYS A 75 37.97 -20.59 19.90
C LYS A 75 37.14 -19.80 20.93
N TYR A 76 37.59 -19.62 22.15
CA TYR A 76 36.84 -18.98 23.24
C TYR A 76 36.61 -17.45 23.05
N PHE A 77 37.39 -16.80 22.20
CA PHE A 77 37.42 -15.34 22.09
C PHE A 77 37.29 -14.84 20.63
N THR A 78 36.91 -15.71 19.70
CA THR A 78 36.68 -15.26 18.31
C THR A 78 35.27 -14.79 18.20
N ALA A 79 35.05 -13.48 18.34
CA ALA A 79 33.78 -12.83 17.99
C ALA A 79 33.90 -12.27 16.58
N GLU A 80 32.84 -12.41 15.81
CA GLU A 80 32.70 -11.73 14.52
C GLU A 80 32.13 -10.33 14.76
N ASP A 81 32.75 -9.31 14.16
CA ASP A 81 32.27 -7.95 14.27
C ASP A 81 30.90 -7.85 13.59
N ALA A 82 29.98 -7.13 14.19
CA ALA A 82 28.67 -6.89 13.64
C ALA A 82 28.77 -6.06 12.34
N LYS A 83 28.34 -6.62 11.22
CA LYS A 83 28.26 -5.90 9.96
C LYS A 83 26.88 -5.26 9.85
N ILE A 84 26.88 -3.94 9.78
CA ILE A 84 25.69 -3.11 9.72
C ILE A 84 25.65 -2.43 8.34
N HIS A 85 24.56 -2.61 7.64
CA HIS A 85 24.31 -1.98 6.36
C HIS A 85 23.15 -1.01 6.50
N THR A 86 23.29 0.16 5.88
CA THR A 86 22.32 1.24 6.02
C THR A 86 21.94 1.77 4.64
N LYS A 87 20.66 2.01 4.42
CA LYS A 87 20.12 2.61 3.20
C LYS A 87 19.25 3.80 3.55
N TYR A 88 19.47 4.91 2.86
CA TYR A 88 18.77 6.16 3.11
C TYR A 88 17.78 6.47 1.97
N TYR A 89 16.59 6.91 2.34
CA TYR A 89 15.55 7.34 1.43
C TYR A 89 15.13 8.77 1.77
N GLY A 90 15.16 9.66 0.80
CA GLY A 90 14.89 11.08 1.02
C GLY A 90 14.06 11.75 -0.06
N THR A 91 13.66 11.03 -1.12
CA THR A 91 12.87 11.61 -2.21
C THR A 91 11.39 11.52 -1.87
N TRP A 92 10.81 12.63 -1.46
CA TRP A 92 9.40 12.78 -1.17
C TRP A 92 8.65 13.28 -2.40
N ASN A 93 7.50 12.71 -2.65
CA ASN A 93 6.57 13.16 -3.68
C ASN A 93 5.47 13.99 -3.00
N GLU A 94 5.45 15.29 -3.26
CA GLU A 94 4.38 16.18 -2.83
C GLU A 94 3.12 15.88 -3.63
N ARG A 95 2.00 15.71 -2.96
CA ARG A 95 0.73 15.34 -3.56
C ARG A 95 -0.38 16.23 -3.06
N GLN A 96 -1.29 16.55 -4.00
CA GLN A 96 -2.52 17.22 -3.69
C GLN A 96 -3.66 16.57 -4.49
N THR A 97 -4.62 16.05 -3.77
CA THR A 97 -5.90 15.59 -4.34
C THR A 97 -6.96 16.62 -4.03
N SER A 98 -7.69 17.10 -5.05
CA SER A 98 -8.71 18.13 -4.85
C SER A 98 -9.98 17.86 -5.64
N LYS A 99 -11.11 18.34 -5.10
CA LYS A 99 -12.42 18.24 -5.76
C LYS A 99 -13.20 19.55 -5.59
N GLU A 100 -13.75 20.04 -6.70
CA GLU A 100 -14.62 21.24 -6.72
C GLU A 100 -16.10 20.86 -6.59
N TRP A 101 -16.79 21.56 -5.70
CA TRP A 101 -18.22 21.41 -5.44
C TRP A 101 -18.92 22.74 -5.63
N TYR A 102 -19.78 22.83 -6.63
CA TYR A 102 -20.58 24.04 -6.88
C TYR A 102 -21.75 24.13 -5.89
N ASN A 103 -22.06 25.35 -5.43
CA ASN A 103 -23.15 25.57 -4.49
C ASN A 103 -24.48 24.99 -4.94
N TYR A 104 -24.79 25.06 -6.24
CA TYR A 104 -26.04 24.54 -6.76
C TYR A 104 -26.11 23.01 -6.62
N LYS A 105 -25.01 22.27 -6.81
CA LYS A 105 -24.96 20.81 -6.62
C LYS A 105 -25.13 20.43 -5.15
N ILE A 106 -24.48 21.14 -4.23
CA ILE A 106 -24.65 20.92 -2.79
C ILE A 106 -26.11 21.19 -2.39
N ARG A 107 -26.72 22.27 -2.91
CA ARG A 107 -28.13 22.56 -2.68
C ARG A 107 -29.02 21.46 -3.23
N GLU A 108 -28.82 21.03 -4.46
CA GLU A 108 -29.60 19.96 -5.08
C GLU A 108 -29.56 18.67 -4.24
N MET A 109 -28.41 18.31 -3.68
CA MET A 109 -28.29 17.17 -2.76
C MET A 109 -29.07 17.39 -1.46
N LEU A 110 -28.98 18.57 -0.86
CA LEU A 110 -29.73 18.91 0.35
C LEU A 110 -31.24 19.00 0.08
N ASP A 111 -31.64 19.54 -1.08
CA ASP A 111 -33.05 19.63 -1.49
C ASP A 111 -33.66 18.28 -1.84
N SER A 112 -32.84 17.32 -2.29
CA SER A 112 -33.25 15.91 -2.51
C SER A 112 -33.49 15.14 -1.20
N GLY A 113 -33.32 15.79 -0.05
CA GLY A 113 -33.57 15.24 1.28
C GLY A 113 -32.35 14.62 1.95
N LYS A 114 -31.16 14.76 1.37
CA LYS A 114 -29.91 14.33 2.02
C LYS A 114 -29.55 15.25 3.19
N SER A 115 -29.02 14.67 4.26
CA SER A 115 -28.49 15.42 5.37
C SER A 115 -27.13 16.05 5.03
N VAL A 116 -26.69 17.03 5.81
CA VAL A 116 -25.35 17.60 5.66
C VAL A 116 -24.27 16.54 5.84
N ASP A 117 -24.48 15.60 6.75
CA ASP A 117 -23.55 14.50 7.02
C ASP A 117 -23.42 13.56 5.82
N GLU A 118 -24.52 13.23 5.15
CA GLU A 118 -24.48 12.39 3.93
C GLU A 118 -23.76 13.10 2.78
N VAL A 119 -23.96 14.42 2.64
CA VAL A 119 -23.23 15.21 1.64
C VAL A 119 -21.74 15.25 1.96
N ALA A 120 -21.38 15.46 3.23
CA ALA A 120 -19.98 15.46 3.67
C ALA A 120 -19.32 14.09 3.45
N GLN A 121 -20.00 12.99 3.78
CA GLN A 121 -19.51 11.64 3.52
C GLN A 121 -19.26 11.38 2.02
N GLN A 122 -20.11 11.85 1.14
CA GLN A 122 -19.90 11.73 -0.30
C GLN A 122 -18.68 12.53 -0.77
N ILE A 123 -18.42 13.70 -0.17
CA ILE A 123 -17.22 14.49 -0.44
C ILE A 123 -15.97 13.74 0.03
N VAL A 124 -15.97 13.23 1.26
CA VAL A 124 -14.89 12.43 1.84
C VAL A 124 -14.56 11.26 0.93
N VAL A 125 -15.55 10.44 0.60
CA VAL A 125 -15.37 9.25 -0.25
C VAL A 125 -14.82 9.63 -1.63
N SER A 126 -15.30 10.73 -2.22
CA SER A 126 -14.85 11.15 -3.56
C SER A 126 -13.40 11.59 -3.60
N VAL A 127 -12.89 12.27 -2.55
CA VAL A 127 -11.50 12.72 -2.49
C VAL A 127 -10.59 11.57 -2.04
N ALA A 128 -10.99 10.85 -1.00
CA ALA A 128 -10.23 9.70 -0.49
C ALA A 128 -10.04 8.61 -1.55
N SER A 129 -11.08 8.27 -2.31
CA SER A 129 -10.96 7.28 -3.39
C SER A 129 -10.02 7.72 -4.51
N GLY A 130 -9.98 9.03 -4.81
CA GLY A 130 -9.06 9.57 -5.82
C GLY A 130 -7.60 9.50 -5.36
N ASP A 131 -7.34 9.78 -4.09
CA ASP A 131 -6.03 9.69 -3.48
C ASP A 131 -5.56 8.24 -3.34
N GLU A 132 -6.46 7.36 -2.89
CA GLU A 132 -6.22 5.91 -2.81
C GLU A 132 -5.83 5.31 -4.17
N ASP A 133 -6.55 5.66 -5.23
CA ASP A 133 -6.24 5.21 -6.59
C ASP A 133 -4.84 5.69 -7.03
N LEU A 134 -4.46 6.91 -6.67
CA LEU A 134 -3.13 7.44 -6.95
C LEU A 134 -2.03 6.68 -6.21
N ILE A 135 -2.20 6.42 -4.91
CA ILE A 135 -1.25 5.62 -4.10
C ILE A 135 -1.14 4.20 -4.67
N TYR A 136 -2.27 3.58 -5.01
CA TYR A 136 -2.30 2.26 -5.61
C TYR A 136 -1.52 2.21 -6.94
N ASN A 137 -1.76 3.16 -7.85
CA ASN A 137 -1.08 3.22 -9.14
C ASN A 137 0.42 3.44 -9.00
N ASP A 138 0.86 4.21 -8.01
CA ASP A 138 2.28 4.42 -7.75
C ASP A 138 2.96 3.19 -7.13
N LEU A 139 2.30 2.50 -6.20
CA LEU A 139 2.80 1.23 -5.66
C LEU A 139 2.91 0.17 -6.77
N LYS A 140 1.93 0.12 -7.65
CA LYS A 140 1.97 -0.72 -8.86
C LYS A 140 3.16 -0.34 -9.76
N GLY A 141 3.37 0.95 -10.00
CA GLY A 141 4.52 1.46 -10.75
C GLY A 141 5.85 1.14 -10.07
N LEU A 142 5.94 1.30 -8.76
CA LEU A 142 7.10 0.92 -7.97
C LEU A 142 7.42 -0.58 -8.11
N LEU A 143 6.41 -1.44 -8.02
CA LEU A 143 6.57 -2.89 -8.17
C LEU A 143 7.12 -3.27 -9.55
N LEU A 144 6.56 -2.67 -10.61
CA LEU A 144 7.02 -2.87 -11.99
C LEU A 144 8.47 -2.38 -12.19
N ASN A 145 8.82 -1.24 -11.61
CA ASN A 145 10.19 -0.70 -11.67
C ASN A 145 11.16 -1.55 -10.82
N ALA A 146 10.75 -1.98 -9.64
CA ALA A 146 11.56 -2.84 -8.76
C ALA A 146 11.86 -4.20 -9.39
N LYS A 147 11.02 -4.70 -10.31
CA LYS A 147 11.26 -5.94 -11.07
C LYS A 147 12.63 -5.94 -11.75
N ALA A 148 13.08 -4.79 -12.26
CA ALA A 148 14.39 -4.68 -12.93
C ALA A 148 15.58 -4.91 -11.95
N ALA A 149 15.38 -4.67 -10.67
CA ALA A 149 16.36 -4.91 -9.61
C ALA A 149 16.20 -6.27 -8.92
N MET A 150 15.10 -6.99 -9.16
CA MET A 150 14.83 -8.30 -8.59
C MET A 150 15.46 -9.40 -9.44
N THR A 151 15.93 -10.45 -8.78
CA THR A 151 16.35 -11.68 -9.44
C THR A 151 15.13 -12.58 -9.68
N PRO A 152 14.89 -13.09 -10.90
CA PRO A 152 13.78 -14.00 -11.15
C PRO A 152 13.96 -15.30 -10.34
N PHE A 153 12.87 -15.88 -9.87
CA PHE A 153 12.93 -17.16 -9.19
C PHE A 153 13.29 -18.26 -10.21
N ALA A 154 14.51 -18.78 -10.08
CA ALA A 154 15.04 -19.79 -10.98
C ALA A 154 14.56 -21.18 -10.53
N MET A 155 13.62 -21.74 -11.27
CA MET A 155 13.36 -23.18 -11.32
C MET A 155 13.85 -23.73 -12.67
N ASN A 156 13.87 -25.04 -12.80
CA ASN A 156 14.40 -25.74 -13.99
C ASN A 156 13.71 -25.35 -15.31
N SER A 157 12.54 -24.72 -15.26
CA SER A 157 11.79 -24.23 -16.43
C SER A 157 10.82 -23.11 -16.03
N THR A 158 10.49 -22.23 -16.99
CA THR A 158 9.37 -21.28 -16.85
C THR A 158 8.06 -22.07 -16.76
N PRO A 159 7.18 -21.78 -15.76
CA PRO A 159 5.91 -22.48 -15.66
C PRO A 159 5.05 -22.22 -16.91
N ALA A 160 4.59 -23.32 -17.51
CA ALA A 160 3.73 -23.32 -18.71
C ALA A 160 2.27 -23.62 -18.36
N THR A 161 2.03 -24.31 -17.24
CA THR A 161 0.69 -24.61 -16.73
C THR A 161 0.42 -23.88 -15.42
N LEU A 162 -0.86 -23.69 -15.08
CA LEU A 162 -1.24 -23.09 -13.79
C LEU A 162 -0.82 -23.98 -12.59
N GLU A 163 -0.76 -25.28 -12.78
CA GLU A 163 -0.30 -26.21 -11.73
C GLU A 163 1.20 -26.03 -11.48
N ASP A 164 2.01 -25.89 -12.53
CA ASP A 164 3.44 -25.58 -12.42
C ASP A 164 3.67 -24.21 -11.79
N LEU A 165 2.85 -23.22 -12.14
CA LEU A 165 2.91 -21.90 -11.52
C LEU A 165 2.67 -21.99 -10.01
N LEU A 166 1.64 -22.70 -9.58
CA LEU A 166 1.32 -22.87 -8.15
C LEU A 166 2.45 -23.63 -7.42
N LEU A 167 3.01 -24.66 -8.04
CA LEU A 167 4.14 -25.38 -7.47
C LEU A 167 5.38 -24.47 -7.34
N THR A 168 5.64 -23.65 -8.34
CA THR A 168 6.74 -22.69 -8.35
C THR A 168 6.56 -21.62 -7.26
N ILE A 169 5.34 -21.09 -7.09
CA ILE A 169 5.01 -20.15 -5.99
C ILE A 169 5.28 -20.82 -4.64
N ARG A 170 4.80 -22.05 -4.43
CA ARG A 170 5.03 -22.81 -3.20
C ARG A 170 6.52 -22.96 -2.89
N ASN A 171 7.31 -23.33 -3.89
CA ASN A 171 8.75 -23.49 -3.74
C ASN A 171 9.43 -22.17 -3.39
N ALA A 172 9.04 -21.05 -4.02
CA ALA A 172 9.58 -19.74 -3.73
C ALA A 172 9.22 -19.27 -2.30
N VAL A 173 7.97 -19.42 -1.88
CA VAL A 173 7.53 -19.14 -0.50
C VAL A 173 8.30 -20.00 0.51
N SER A 174 8.51 -21.29 0.20
CA SER A 174 9.30 -22.16 1.06
C SER A 174 10.77 -21.71 1.12
N HIS A 175 11.35 -21.33 -0.02
CA HIS A 175 12.73 -20.87 -0.11
C HIS A 175 12.99 -19.59 0.70
N PHE A 176 12.01 -18.69 0.79
CA PHE A 176 12.11 -17.45 1.56
C PHE A 176 12.24 -17.69 3.08
N LYS A 177 11.69 -18.79 3.58
CA LYS A 177 11.75 -19.15 5.02
C LYS A 177 13.15 -19.52 5.48
N PHE A 178 14.02 -19.95 4.56
CA PHE A 178 15.38 -20.37 4.88
C PHE A 178 16.39 -19.24 4.68
N ALA A 179 17.45 -19.25 5.48
CA ALA A 179 18.51 -18.25 5.43
C ALA A 179 19.39 -18.45 4.17
N ASN A 180 19.22 -17.57 3.19
CA ASN A 180 20.01 -17.50 1.96
C ASN A 180 20.11 -16.04 1.49
N ALA A 181 20.93 -15.77 0.48
CA ALA A 181 21.12 -14.46 -0.15
C ALA A 181 20.70 -14.45 -1.63
N ASP A 182 19.89 -15.42 -2.07
CA ASP A 182 19.62 -15.63 -3.50
C ASP A 182 18.71 -14.51 -4.09
N TYR A 183 17.87 -13.90 -3.25
CA TYR A 183 16.86 -12.90 -3.65
C TYR A 183 16.94 -11.62 -2.83
N CYS A 184 18.09 -11.35 -2.22
CA CYS A 184 18.37 -10.15 -1.41
C CYS A 184 19.87 -9.90 -1.39
N ALA A 185 20.28 -8.69 -0.96
CA ALA A 185 21.69 -8.30 -0.91
C ALA A 185 22.48 -9.09 0.15
N TYR A 186 21.84 -9.48 1.25
CA TYR A 186 22.50 -10.13 2.37
C TYR A 186 21.71 -11.35 2.84
N LYS A 187 22.42 -12.33 3.42
CA LYS A 187 21.80 -13.54 3.94
C LYS A 187 20.73 -13.23 4.97
N SER A 188 19.49 -13.52 4.63
CA SER A 188 18.31 -13.27 5.46
C SER A 188 17.32 -14.42 5.41
N LYS A 189 16.38 -14.45 6.31
CA LYS A 189 15.19 -15.32 6.32
C LYS A 189 13.94 -14.46 6.50
N THR A 190 12.88 -14.82 5.81
CA THR A 190 11.60 -14.11 5.92
C THR A 190 10.60 -14.97 6.68
N PRO A 191 10.03 -14.51 7.80
CA PRO A 191 8.92 -15.17 8.46
C PRO A 191 7.71 -15.30 7.52
N THR A 192 6.92 -16.35 7.69
CA THR A 192 5.77 -16.64 6.79
C THR A 192 4.76 -15.51 6.77
N GLU A 193 4.53 -14.87 7.91
CA GLU A 193 3.62 -13.74 8.08
C GLU A 193 4.03 -12.50 7.30
N ASN A 194 5.31 -12.37 6.96
CA ASN A 194 5.85 -11.24 6.20
C ASN A 194 5.94 -11.51 4.69
N ILE A 195 5.67 -12.74 4.25
CA ILE A 195 5.70 -13.05 2.82
C ILE A 195 4.38 -12.63 2.19
N ARG A 196 4.45 -11.94 1.04
CA ARG A 196 3.30 -11.59 0.21
C ARG A 196 3.53 -12.07 -1.21
N VAL A 197 2.48 -12.65 -1.77
CA VAL A 197 2.42 -13.07 -3.18
C VAL A 197 1.50 -12.10 -3.90
N ILE A 198 2.05 -11.28 -4.78
CA ILE A 198 1.31 -10.28 -5.53
C ILE A 198 1.05 -10.86 -6.92
N ILE A 199 -0.21 -11.01 -7.25
CA ILE A 199 -0.66 -11.67 -8.47
C ILE A 199 -1.65 -10.80 -9.24
N SER A 200 -1.64 -10.88 -10.57
CA SER A 200 -2.61 -10.16 -11.37
C SER A 200 -4.03 -10.70 -11.19
N SER A 201 -5.04 -9.82 -11.26
CA SER A 201 -6.47 -10.17 -11.26
C SER A 201 -6.79 -11.20 -12.34
N TYR A 202 -6.13 -11.10 -13.49
CA TYR A 202 -6.29 -12.02 -14.60
C TYR A 202 -5.86 -13.45 -14.24
N LEU A 203 -4.70 -13.60 -13.60
CA LEU A 203 -4.18 -14.92 -13.22
C LEU A 203 -4.94 -15.54 -12.05
N ILE A 204 -5.27 -14.74 -11.03
CA ILE A 204 -5.96 -15.28 -9.85
C ILE A 204 -7.35 -15.82 -10.19
N ASN A 205 -8.05 -15.20 -11.16
CA ASN A 205 -9.35 -15.66 -11.62
C ASN A 205 -9.30 -16.99 -12.39
N GLN A 206 -8.12 -17.36 -12.90
CA GLN A 206 -7.91 -18.65 -13.55
C GLN A 206 -7.54 -19.76 -12.55
N ILE A 207 -7.11 -19.39 -11.35
CA ILE A 207 -6.69 -20.33 -10.32
C ILE A 207 -7.88 -20.73 -9.46
N ASP A 208 -8.17 -22.02 -9.40
CA ASP A 208 -9.16 -22.55 -8.46
C ASP A 208 -8.66 -22.37 -7.02
N VAL A 209 -9.40 -21.62 -6.21
CA VAL A 209 -9.06 -21.36 -4.80
C VAL A 209 -8.92 -22.65 -3.97
N VAL A 210 -9.68 -23.69 -4.31
CA VAL A 210 -9.58 -25.00 -3.64
C VAL A 210 -8.26 -25.69 -3.97
N LYS A 211 -7.86 -25.66 -5.24
CA LYS A 211 -6.57 -26.18 -5.68
C LYS A 211 -5.41 -25.39 -5.06
N LEU A 212 -5.53 -24.07 -4.98
CA LEU A 212 -4.55 -23.19 -4.37
C LEU A 212 -4.33 -23.57 -2.88
N ALA A 213 -5.39 -23.70 -2.10
CA ALA A 213 -5.31 -24.06 -0.69
C ALA A 213 -4.63 -25.43 -0.48
N ASN A 214 -5.03 -26.42 -1.27
CA ASN A 214 -4.47 -27.77 -1.20
C ASN A 214 -2.98 -27.80 -1.60
N THR A 215 -2.60 -27.06 -2.65
CA THR A 215 -1.22 -27.03 -3.14
C THR A 215 -0.29 -26.33 -2.15
N LEU A 216 -0.72 -25.25 -1.52
CA LEU A 216 0.07 -24.51 -0.55
C LEU A 216 0.03 -25.12 0.86
N ASN A 217 -0.90 -26.07 1.11
CA ASN A 217 -1.13 -26.67 2.42
C ASN A 217 -1.35 -25.62 3.53
N ILE A 218 -2.18 -24.61 3.22
CA ILE A 218 -2.56 -23.52 4.11
C ILE A 218 -4.08 -23.38 4.16
N ASP A 219 -4.60 -22.83 5.25
CA ASP A 219 -6.02 -22.56 5.39
C ASP A 219 -6.49 -21.47 4.41
N ARG A 220 -7.77 -21.54 4.00
CA ARG A 220 -8.39 -20.54 3.10
C ARG A 220 -8.34 -19.12 3.65
N ALA A 221 -8.33 -18.96 4.97
CA ALA A 221 -8.20 -17.65 5.61
C ALA A 221 -6.78 -17.08 5.47
N GLU A 222 -5.75 -17.92 5.49
CA GLU A 222 -4.36 -17.52 5.31
C GLU A 222 -4.05 -17.15 3.86
N ILE A 223 -4.76 -17.72 2.88
CA ILE A 223 -4.61 -17.37 1.47
C ILE A 223 -4.86 -15.88 1.25
N ARG A 224 -5.91 -15.32 1.84
CA ARG A 224 -6.23 -13.89 1.70
C ARG A 224 -5.14 -12.97 2.23
N ASN A 225 -4.42 -13.41 3.25
CA ASN A 225 -3.31 -12.66 3.82
C ASN A 225 -2.02 -12.80 3.01
N LEU A 226 -1.84 -13.95 2.37
CA LEU A 226 -0.67 -14.25 1.56
C LEU A 226 -0.75 -13.62 0.15
N PHE A 227 -1.94 -13.68 -0.48
CA PHE A 227 -2.16 -13.23 -1.85
C PHE A 227 -2.78 -11.83 -1.89
N TRP A 228 -2.08 -10.92 -2.56
CA TRP A 228 -2.57 -9.58 -2.87
C TRP A 228 -2.78 -9.46 -4.37
N GLU A 229 -3.93 -8.94 -4.72
CA GLU A 229 -4.37 -8.82 -6.10
C GLU A 229 -4.02 -7.45 -6.65
N VAL A 230 -3.47 -7.43 -7.87
CA VAL A 230 -3.13 -6.20 -8.60
C VAL A 230 -3.82 -6.21 -9.95
N ASP A 231 -4.45 -5.11 -10.32
CA ASP A 231 -5.09 -4.93 -11.62
C ASP A 231 -4.03 -4.73 -12.72
N THR A 232 -3.50 -5.85 -13.19
CA THR A 232 -2.60 -5.91 -14.35
C THR A 232 -2.99 -7.10 -15.22
N THR A 233 -2.64 -7.02 -16.49
CA THR A 233 -2.76 -8.12 -17.45
C THR A 233 -1.45 -8.91 -17.58
N ASP A 234 -0.42 -8.56 -16.80
CA ASP A 234 0.89 -9.18 -16.87
C ASP A 234 0.86 -10.60 -16.28
N ASN A 235 1.49 -11.52 -16.97
CA ASN A 235 1.67 -12.89 -16.52
C ASN A 235 2.87 -12.99 -15.54
N VAL A 236 2.93 -12.10 -14.58
CA VAL A 236 4.02 -12.04 -13.58
C VAL A 236 3.44 -12.13 -12.19
N VAL A 237 4.04 -12.97 -11.37
CA VAL A 237 3.73 -13.10 -9.95
C VAL A 237 4.95 -12.62 -9.17
N TYR A 238 4.76 -11.69 -8.26
CA TYR A 238 5.82 -11.21 -7.37
C TYR A 238 5.68 -11.88 -6.00
N ILE A 239 6.82 -12.27 -5.44
CA ILE A 239 6.90 -12.82 -4.09
C ILE A 239 7.88 -11.94 -3.33
N VAL A 240 7.37 -11.25 -2.32
CA VAL A 240 8.14 -10.21 -1.62
C VAL A 240 8.00 -10.34 -0.11
N ASP A 241 9.05 -9.98 0.60
CA ASP A 241 8.95 -9.62 2.01
C ASP A 241 8.23 -8.29 2.10
N VAL A 242 7.25 -8.16 2.99
CA VAL A 242 6.50 -6.92 3.20
C VAL A 242 7.41 -5.72 3.53
N ASN A 243 8.62 -5.97 4.02
CA ASN A 243 9.60 -4.93 4.31
C ASN A 243 10.49 -4.55 3.11
N ALA A 244 10.43 -5.34 2.02
CA ALA A 244 11.19 -5.02 0.80
C ALA A 244 10.58 -3.83 0.04
N ILE A 245 9.28 -3.63 0.14
CA ILE A 245 8.54 -2.56 -0.53
C ILE A 245 7.71 -1.84 0.52
N GLY A 246 7.62 -0.53 0.42
CA GLY A 246 6.77 0.24 1.31
C GLY A 246 6.65 1.70 0.93
N TYR A 247 5.77 2.37 1.64
CA TYR A 247 5.66 3.82 1.58
C TYR A 247 5.41 4.40 2.96
N PHE A 248 5.84 5.64 3.11
CA PHE A 248 5.62 6.46 4.29
C PHE A 248 4.90 7.74 3.88
N GLU A 249 4.14 8.29 4.81
CA GLU A 249 3.41 9.55 4.63
C GLU A 249 3.92 10.59 5.62
N LYS A 250 3.93 11.85 5.21
CA LYS A 250 4.12 13.02 6.09
C LYS A 250 3.29 14.19 5.61
N ASN A 251 3.21 15.24 6.40
CA ASN A 251 2.49 16.50 6.08
C ASN A 251 1.03 16.28 5.66
N PHE A 252 0.37 15.28 6.25
CA PHE A 252 -1.03 15.03 5.93
C PHE A 252 -1.93 16.16 6.43
N ASP A 253 -2.48 16.92 5.50
CA ASP A 253 -3.42 18.02 5.78
C ASP A 253 -4.66 17.90 4.90
N ALA A 254 -5.82 18.00 5.53
CA ALA A 254 -7.11 17.96 4.86
C ALA A 254 -7.90 19.22 5.21
N TYR A 255 -8.27 20.00 4.20
CA TYR A 255 -8.99 21.26 4.40
C TYR A 255 -9.96 21.56 3.26
N THR A 256 -10.86 22.49 3.53
CA THR A 256 -11.79 22.99 2.52
C THR A 256 -11.62 24.50 2.35
N GLU A 257 -11.74 24.97 1.10
CA GLU A 257 -11.72 26.38 0.74
C GLU A 257 -13.06 26.78 0.14
N VAL A 258 -13.71 27.81 0.70
CA VAL A 258 -14.94 28.38 0.15
C VAL A 258 -14.63 29.60 -0.69
N ARG A 259 -14.76 29.47 -2.00
CA ARG A 259 -14.59 30.57 -2.97
C ARG A 259 -15.93 31.22 -3.28
N ARG A 260 -16.36 32.17 -2.41
CA ARG A 260 -17.65 32.86 -2.50
C ARG A 260 -17.90 33.52 -3.85
N PRO A 261 -16.96 34.25 -4.47
CA PRO A 261 -17.18 34.88 -5.77
C PRO A 261 -17.51 33.87 -6.88
N LEU A 262 -16.93 32.67 -6.79
CA LEU A 262 -17.10 31.58 -7.77
C LEU A 262 -18.25 30.63 -7.38
N ARG A 263 -18.92 30.85 -6.26
CA ARG A 263 -20.01 30.02 -5.73
C ARG A 263 -19.64 28.55 -5.69
N LYS A 264 -18.43 28.24 -5.21
CA LYS A 264 -17.92 26.88 -5.08
C LYS A 264 -17.15 26.68 -3.78
N MET A 265 -17.09 25.44 -3.34
CA MET A 265 -16.22 24.91 -2.31
C MET A 265 -15.22 23.96 -2.97
N ILE A 266 -13.99 23.97 -2.51
CA ILE A 266 -12.96 23.03 -2.95
C ILE A 266 -12.49 22.28 -1.71
N SER A 267 -12.48 20.96 -1.80
CA SER A 267 -11.91 20.08 -0.77
C SER A 267 -10.53 19.64 -1.23
N TYR A 268 -9.54 19.78 -0.36
CA TYR A 268 -8.14 19.45 -0.61
C TYR A 268 -7.67 18.38 0.36
N LEU A 269 -6.84 17.50 -0.14
CA LEU A 269 -6.04 16.58 0.65
C LEU A 269 -4.61 16.71 0.18
N ASP A 270 -3.74 17.21 1.06
CA ASP A 270 -2.32 17.42 0.81
C ASP A 270 -1.52 16.45 1.67
N HIS A 271 -0.59 15.77 1.07
CA HIS A 271 0.38 14.97 1.79
C HIS A 271 1.63 14.69 0.94
N ASP A 272 2.72 14.38 1.61
CA ASP A 272 3.93 13.93 0.97
C ASP A 272 4.06 12.42 1.16
N VAL A 273 4.37 11.71 0.10
CA VAL A 273 4.54 10.26 0.11
C VAL A 273 5.93 9.90 -0.38
N LEU A 274 6.60 9.03 0.35
CA LEU A 274 7.88 8.46 -0.02
C LEU A 274 7.68 6.97 -0.29
N TYR A 275 7.99 6.52 -1.51
CA TYR A 275 8.00 5.12 -1.90
C TYR A 275 9.42 4.59 -1.93
N TYR A 276 9.61 3.34 -1.50
CA TYR A 276 10.93 2.75 -1.49
C TYR A 276 10.90 1.26 -1.85
N TYR A 277 12.00 0.79 -2.41
CA TYR A 277 12.37 -0.60 -2.55
C TYR A 277 13.71 -0.86 -1.84
N CYS A 278 13.72 -1.83 -0.93
CA CYS A 278 14.88 -2.22 -0.15
C CYS A 278 15.31 -3.65 -0.50
N ASP A 279 16.49 -3.77 -1.08
CA ASP A 279 17.11 -5.05 -1.45
C ASP A 279 17.72 -5.83 -0.27
N PHE A 280 17.66 -5.29 0.95
CA PHE A 280 18.06 -6.04 2.16
C PHE A 280 17.08 -7.18 2.46
N PHE A 281 15.84 -7.02 2.04
CA PHE A 281 14.78 -8.00 2.22
C PHE A 281 14.52 -8.76 0.93
N LYS A 282 14.04 -10.00 1.06
CA LYS A 282 13.83 -10.86 -0.08
C LYS A 282 12.72 -10.39 -0.99
N ALA A 283 13.01 -10.35 -2.28
CA ALA A 283 12.04 -10.08 -3.31
C ALA A 283 12.41 -10.80 -4.60
N THR A 284 11.44 -11.45 -5.23
CA THR A 284 11.61 -12.17 -6.50
C THR A 284 10.34 -12.11 -7.33
N TYR A 285 10.43 -12.51 -8.58
CA TYR A 285 9.26 -12.65 -9.44
C TYR A 285 9.31 -13.95 -10.24
N ILE A 286 8.14 -14.42 -10.65
CA ILE A 286 7.93 -15.58 -11.51
C ILE A 286 7.21 -15.08 -12.76
N THR A 287 7.72 -15.39 -13.93
CA THR A 287 7.03 -15.16 -15.20
C THR A 287 6.29 -16.42 -15.61
N TYR A 288 4.99 -16.31 -15.88
CA TYR A 288 4.16 -17.38 -16.40
C TYR A 288 4.02 -17.22 -17.92
N THR A 289 4.29 -18.28 -18.65
CA THR A 289 4.13 -18.30 -20.10
C THR A 289 3.19 -19.44 -20.45
N PRO A 290 1.89 -19.17 -20.67
CA PRO A 290 0.94 -20.22 -21.06
C PRO A 290 1.33 -20.81 -22.43
N GLU A 291 1.20 -22.14 -22.53
CA GLU A 291 1.34 -22.86 -23.81
C GLU A 291 0.24 -22.50 -24.83
#